data_8cab231d86b8a443ac227dc33504392b
#
_entry.id   8cab231d86b8a443ac227dc33504392b
#
_cell.length_a   1.000
_cell.length_b   1.000
_cell.length_c   1.000
_cell.angle_alpha   90.00
_cell.angle_beta   90.00
_cell.angle_gamma   90.00
#
_symmetry.space_group_name_H-M   'P 1'
#
loop_
_entity.id
_entity.type
_entity.pdbx_description
1 polymer ?
#
loop_
_entity_poly.entity_id
_entity_poly.type
_entity_poly.pdbx_seq_one_letter_code
_entity_poly.pdbx_strand_id
1 'polypeptide(L)'
;LSLEQISQKTELSRYAAQVLLEASLTIGTVLVKDDQYILAKAGWFLLNDEMAQVNMNFNQDVNYKGLFHLEEALLNGRPEGLKELGNWPTIYEGLSDLPGQAQKSWFGFDHFYSDNSFDQALEIVFSHSPRTLLDVGGNTGRWATKCVQYNEKVEVTIMDLPQQLEMMKQKTEKMVGHERIHGHGVNLLDEKVPFPKGFDAIWMSQFLDCFSEKEVISILSRAAQSMSAEGRLYIMETFWDRQKFETAAYCLTQISIYFTAMANGNSKMYHSDDMTRCIQESGLEIEEIYDNLGLGHSIVKCKLK
;
A
#
# COMPACT_ATOMS: atom_id res chain seq x y z
N LEU A 1 -15.82 31.04 -17.16
CA LEU A 1 -16.57 30.75 -18.40
C LEU A 1 -18.06 30.70 -18.11
N SER A 2 -18.92 31.12 -19.06
CA SER A 2 -20.37 30.91 -18.95
C SER A 2 -20.74 29.42 -19.17
N LEU A 3 -21.98 29.06 -18.82
CA LEU A 3 -22.51 27.72 -19.10
C LEU A 3 -22.43 27.36 -20.60
N GLU A 4 -22.78 28.31 -21.47
CA GLU A 4 -22.73 28.11 -22.92
C GLU A 4 -21.30 27.87 -23.42
N GLN A 5 -20.35 28.65 -22.91
CA GLN A 5 -18.92 28.48 -23.25
C GLN A 5 -18.37 27.15 -22.78
N ILE A 6 -18.80 26.69 -21.59
CA ILE A 6 -18.40 25.39 -21.06
C ILE A 6 -19.00 24.26 -21.89
N SER A 7 -20.32 24.34 -22.19
CA SER A 7 -21.01 23.38 -23.05
C SER A 7 -20.30 23.22 -24.40
N GLN A 8 -19.95 24.33 -25.04
CA GLN A 8 -19.24 24.32 -26.32
C GLN A 8 -17.83 23.71 -26.23
N LYS A 9 -17.05 24.04 -25.17
CA LYS A 9 -15.68 23.54 -25.00
C LYS A 9 -15.61 22.08 -24.63
N THR A 10 -16.61 21.57 -23.92
CA THR A 10 -16.65 20.17 -23.45
C THR A 10 -17.40 19.25 -24.41
N GLU A 11 -18.02 19.83 -25.45
CA GLU A 11 -18.93 19.12 -26.39
C GLU A 11 -20.13 18.44 -25.70
N LEU A 12 -20.41 18.86 -24.44
CA LEU A 12 -21.58 18.39 -23.70
C LEU A 12 -22.79 19.20 -24.08
N SER A 13 -23.98 18.60 -24.03
CA SER A 13 -25.22 19.39 -24.14
C SER A 13 -25.28 20.42 -23.00
N ARG A 14 -25.98 21.53 -23.23
CA ARG A 14 -26.20 22.54 -22.21
C ARG A 14 -26.79 21.96 -20.92
N TYR A 15 -27.72 21.01 -21.05
CA TYR A 15 -28.30 20.27 -19.91
C TYR A 15 -27.25 19.50 -19.14
N ALA A 16 -26.43 18.71 -19.82
CA ALA A 16 -25.40 17.90 -19.17
C ALA A 16 -24.35 18.80 -18.46
N ALA A 17 -23.88 19.85 -19.12
CA ALA A 17 -22.97 20.81 -18.52
C ALA A 17 -23.57 21.48 -17.27
N GLN A 18 -24.86 21.88 -17.34
CA GLN A 18 -25.56 22.47 -16.21
C GLN A 18 -25.67 21.53 -15.03
N VAL A 19 -26.08 20.26 -15.22
CA VAL A 19 -26.18 19.27 -14.15
C VAL A 19 -24.82 19.06 -13.44
N LEU A 20 -23.74 18.92 -14.20
CA LEU A 20 -22.40 18.73 -13.61
C LEU A 20 -21.92 19.98 -12.86
N LEU A 21 -22.19 21.16 -13.38
CA LEU A 21 -21.80 22.43 -12.74
C LEU A 21 -22.62 22.70 -11.46
N GLU A 22 -23.93 22.43 -11.46
CA GLU A 22 -24.76 22.53 -10.25
C GLU A 22 -24.32 21.56 -9.16
N ALA A 23 -24.01 20.32 -9.51
CA ALA A 23 -23.42 19.35 -8.58
C ALA A 23 -22.06 19.85 -8.04
N SER A 24 -21.20 20.38 -8.92
CA SER A 24 -19.89 20.94 -8.55
C SER A 24 -20.00 22.18 -7.64
N LEU A 25 -21.01 23.01 -7.84
CA LEU A 25 -21.31 24.15 -6.96
C LEU A 25 -21.70 23.68 -5.55
N THR A 26 -22.56 22.67 -5.44
CA THR A 26 -23.05 22.19 -4.13
C THR A 26 -21.96 21.50 -3.31
N ILE A 27 -21.00 20.82 -3.94
CA ILE A 27 -19.84 20.24 -3.26
C ILE A 27 -18.67 21.22 -3.09
N GLY A 28 -18.80 22.47 -3.59
CA GLY A 28 -17.82 23.52 -3.40
C GLY A 28 -16.56 23.42 -4.26
N THR A 29 -16.58 22.62 -5.34
CA THR A 29 -15.43 22.51 -6.27
C THR A 29 -15.41 23.60 -7.33
N VAL A 30 -16.57 24.25 -7.56
CA VAL A 30 -16.77 25.37 -8.48
C VAL A 30 -17.52 26.49 -7.76
N LEU A 31 -17.28 27.72 -8.15
CA LEU A 31 -18.00 28.92 -7.69
C LEU A 31 -18.59 29.65 -8.89
N VAL A 32 -19.61 30.49 -8.66
CA VAL A 32 -20.12 31.46 -9.65
C VAL A 32 -19.77 32.87 -9.20
N LYS A 33 -19.19 33.65 -10.10
CA LYS A 33 -18.93 35.07 -9.94
C LYS A 33 -19.21 35.78 -11.26
N ASP A 34 -20.01 36.83 -11.22
CA ASP A 34 -20.39 37.64 -12.39
C ASP A 34 -20.90 36.74 -13.56
N ASP A 35 -21.82 35.82 -13.24
CA ASP A 35 -22.39 34.82 -14.17
C ASP A 35 -21.35 33.90 -14.86
N GLN A 36 -20.15 33.82 -14.30
CA GLN A 36 -19.07 32.92 -14.76
C GLN A 36 -18.77 31.83 -13.74
N TYR A 37 -18.61 30.63 -14.22
CA TYR A 37 -18.10 29.49 -13.40
C TYR A 37 -16.59 29.61 -13.27
N ILE A 38 -16.12 29.50 -12.02
CA ILE A 38 -14.72 29.60 -11.64
C ILE A 38 -14.36 28.36 -10.81
N LEU A 39 -13.19 27.79 -11.08
CA LEU A 39 -12.67 26.67 -10.26
C LEU A 39 -12.39 27.17 -8.84
N ALA A 40 -12.99 26.53 -7.84
CA ALA A 40 -12.75 26.81 -6.44
C ALA A 40 -11.42 26.17 -5.97
N LYS A 41 -10.92 26.56 -4.80
CA LYS A 41 -9.71 26.01 -4.21
C LYS A 41 -9.78 24.48 -4.07
N ALA A 42 -10.91 23.94 -3.59
CA ALA A 42 -11.13 22.49 -3.49
C ALA A 42 -11.04 21.81 -4.87
N GLY A 43 -11.68 22.38 -5.90
CA GLY A 43 -11.59 21.85 -7.26
C GLY A 43 -10.19 21.93 -7.84
N TRP A 44 -9.42 22.97 -7.51
CA TRP A 44 -8.02 23.05 -7.90
C TRP A 44 -7.18 21.93 -7.28
N PHE A 45 -7.37 21.63 -5.98
CA PHE A 45 -6.69 20.52 -5.32
C PHE A 45 -7.03 19.17 -5.96
N LEU A 46 -8.30 18.90 -6.21
CA LEU A 46 -8.74 17.66 -6.88
C LEU A 46 -8.06 17.45 -8.24
N LEU A 47 -7.76 18.54 -8.96
CA LEU A 47 -7.14 18.45 -10.29
C LEU A 47 -5.61 18.47 -10.28
N ASN A 48 -4.96 18.97 -9.22
CA ASN A 48 -3.52 19.26 -9.26
C ASN A 48 -2.73 18.66 -8.08
N ASP A 49 -3.39 18.22 -7.02
CA ASP A 49 -2.72 17.59 -5.89
C ASP A 49 -2.54 16.10 -6.15
N GLU A 50 -1.31 15.61 -6.05
CA GLU A 50 -0.96 14.22 -6.36
C GLU A 50 -1.65 13.24 -5.41
N MET A 51 -1.73 13.55 -4.10
CA MET A 51 -2.43 12.71 -3.13
C MET A 51 -3.92 12.59 -3.49
N ALA A 52 -4.58 13.70 -3.82
CA ALA A 52 -5.96 13.68 -4.25
C ALA A 52 -6.16 12.81 -5.50
N GLN A 53 -5.28 12.95 -6.50
CA GLN A 53 -5.36 12.19 -7.75
C GLN A 53 -5.14 10.70 -7.56
N VAL A 54 -4.11 10.26 -6.80
CA VAL A 54 -3.86 8.83 -6.59
C VAL A 54 -5.00 8.17 -5.84
N ASN A 55 -5.59 8.85 -4.84
CA ASN A 55 -6.76 8.36 -4.12
C ASN A 55 -8.01 8.27 -4.99
N MET A 56 -8.28 9.29 -5.80
CA MET A 56 -9.41 9.30 -6.73
C MET A 56 -9.28 8.19 -7.77
N ASN A 57 -8.10 8.05 -8.39
CA ASN A 57 -7.85 7.03 -9.40
C ASN A 57 -7.97 5.61 -8.80
N PHE A 58 -7.40 5.37 -7.63
CA PHE A 58 -7.53 4.10 -6.95
C PHE A 58 -8.99 3.74 -6.67
N ASN A 59 -9.77 4.68 -6.14
CA ASN A 59 -11.19 4.44 -5.89
C ASN A 59 -11.98 4.24 -7.19
N GLN A 60 -11.73 5.04 -8.23
CA GLN A 60 -12.45 4.95 -9.50
C GLN A 60 -12.13 3.65 -10.26
N ASP A 61 -10.85 3.29 -10.36
CA ASP A 61 -10.39 2.25 -11.27
C ASP A 61 -10.33 0.87 -10.62
N VAL A 62 -10.13 0.82 -9.30
CA VAL A 62 -10.01 -0.44 -8.55
C VAL A 62 -11.28 -0.76 -7.76
N ASN A 63 -11.83 0.23 -7.02
CA ASN A 63 -12.85 -0.04 -6.01
C ASN A 63 -14.29 0.13 -6.49
N TYR A 64 -14.56 1.14 -7.32
CA TYR A 64 -15.92 1.65 -7.56
C TYR A 64 -16.94 0.58 -7.96
N LYS A 65 -16.59 -0.28 -8.93
CA LYS A 65 -17.48 -1.37 -9.36
C LYS A 65 -17.53 -2.50 -8.34
N GLY A 66 -16.39 -2.87 -7.81
CA GLY A 66 -16.30 -4.01 -6.90
C GLY A 66 -16.98 -3.79 -5.55
N LEU A 67 -17.06 -2.54 -5.07
CA LEU A 67 -17.79 -2.21 -3.84
C LEU A 67 -19.30 -2.47 -3.93
N PHE A 68 -19.86 -2.66 -5.12
CA PHE A 68 -21.23 -3.12 -5.28
C PHE A 68 -21.46 -4.51 -4.68
N HIS A 69 -20.39 -5.31 -4.53
CA HIS A 69 -20.41 -6.65 -3.95
C HIS A 69 -19.98 -6.69 -2.48
N LEU A 70 -19.99 -5.54 -1.77
CA LEU A 70 -19.50 -5.44 -0.40
C LEU A 70 -20.31 -6.33 0.57
N GLU A 71 -21.64 -6.35 0.44
CA GLU A 71 -22.49 -7.22 1.28
C GLU A 71 -22.14 -8.70 1.09
N GLU A 72 -21.99 -9.13 -0.17
CA GLU A 72 -21.61 -10.50 -0.51
C GLU A 72 -20.22 -10.86 0.07
N ALA A 73 -19.25 -9.93 -0.03
CA ALA A 73 -17.92 -10.10 0.51
C ALA A 73 -17.91 -10.25 2.04
N LEU A 74 -18.69 -9.42 2.74
CA LEU A 74 -18.83 -9.48 4.19
C LEU A 74 -19.45 -10.81 4.67
N LEU A 75 -20.44 -11.32 3.93
CA LEU A 75 -21.10 -12.58 4.27
C LEU A 75 -20.20 -13.81 4.00
N ASN A 76 -19.39 -13.76 2.94
CA ASN A 76 -18.61 -14.90 2.48
C ASN A 76 -17.15 -14.89 2.99
N GLY A 77 -16.65 -13.77 3.51
CA GLY A 77 -15.25 -13.61 3.92
C GLY A 77 -14.26 -13.77 2.74
N ARG A 78 -14.66 -13.31 1.54
CA ARG A 78 -13.87 -13.37 0.30
C ARG A 78 -14.05 -12.08 -0.49
N PRO A 79 -13.07 -11.72 -1.35
CA PRO A 79 -13.12 -10.46 -2.11
C PRO A 79 -14.06 -10.58 -3.32
N GLU A 80 -15.36 -10.65 -3.06
CA GLU A 80 -16.38 -10.91 -4.10
C GLU A 80 -16.44 -9.82 -5.18
N GLY A 81 -15.98 -8.60 -4.87
CA GLY A 81 -15.89 -7.51 -5.84
C GLY A 81 -14.72 -7.67 -6.82
N LEU A 82 -13.73 -8.51 -6.50
CA LEU A 82 -12.57 -8.72 -7.36
C LEU A 82 -12.95 -9.28 -8.74
N LYS A 83 -14.08 -9.99 -8.86
CA LYS A 83 -14.62 -10.48 -10.11
C LYS A 83 -14.87 -9.39 -11.18
N GLU A 84 -14.97 -8.14 -10.80
CA GLU A 84 -15.07 -7.00 -11.73
C GLU A 84 -13.74 -6.69 -12.46
N LEU A 85 -12.62 -7.16 -11.91
CA LEU A 85 -11.29 -6.96 -12.50
C LEU A 85 -10.72 -8.25 -13.10
N GLY A 86 -11.02 -9.41 -12.49
CA GLY A 86 -10.52 -10.71 -12.94
C GLY A 86 -10.95 -11.85 -12.02
N ASN A 87 -10.37 -13.02 -12.24
CA ASN A 87 -10.73 -14.23 -11.50
C ASN A 87 -9.50 -14.81 -10.78
N TRP A 88 -9.16 -14.21 -9.65
CA TRP A 88 -8.09 -14.65 -8.76
C TRP A 88 -8.65 -14.83 -7.33
N PRO A 89 -8.02 -15.67 -6.49
CA PRO A 89 -8.41 -15.79 -5.08
C PRO A 89 -8.24 -14.49 -4.30
N THR A 90 -7.16 -13.74 -4.62
CA THR A 90 -6.85 -12.42 -4.05
C THR A 90 -6.36 -11.49 -5.15
N ILE A 91 -6.44 -10.18 -4.94
CA ILE A 91 -5.92 -9.19 -5.91
C ILE A 91 -4.39 -9.34 -6.07
N TYR A 92 -3.68 -9.79 -5.05
CA TYR A 92 -2.22 -9.89 -5.05
C TYR A 92 -1.69 -10.88 -6.08
N GLU A 93 -2.42 -11.98 -6.31
CA GLU A 93 -2.10 -12.96 -7.34
C GLU A 93 -2.38 -12.43 -8.75
N GLY A 94 -3.27 -11.45 -8.86
CA GLY A 94 -3.67 -10.84 -10.13
C GLY A 94 -2.95 -9.54 -10.48
N LEU A 95 -2.05 -9.00 -9.63
CA LEU A 95 -1.47 -7.66 -9.83
C LEU A 95 -0.78 -7.48 -11.19
N SER A 96 -0.09 -8.51 -11.69
CA SER A 96 0.56 -8.49 -13.01
C SER A 96 -0.43 -8.47 -14.18
N ASP A 97 -1.64 -9.00 -13.97
CA ASP A 97 -2.65 -9.24 -14.99
C ASP A 97 -3.88 -8.33 -14.86
N LEU A 98 -3.88 -7.40 -13.92
CA LEU A 98 -4.93 -6.39 -13.78
C LEU A 98 -5.12 -5.61 -15.08
N PRO A 99 -6.36 -5.19 -15.40
CA PRO A 99 -6.60 -4.24 -16.49
C PRO A 99 -5.67 -3.03 -16.38
N GLY A 100 -5.02 -2.62 -17.46
CA GLY A 100 -3.89 -1.70 -17.43
C GLY A 100 -4.14 -0.39 -16.68
N GLN A 101 -5.37 0.18 -16.72
CA GLN A 101 -5.70 1.36 -15.93
C GLN A 101 -5.83 1.05 -14.44
N ALA A 102 -6.47 -0.07 -14.07
CA ALA A 102 -6.58 -0.50 -12.67
C ALA A 102 -5.20 -0.82 -12.09
N GLN A 103 -4.34 -1.49 -12.86
CA GLN A 103 -2.95 -1.77 -12.48
C GLN A 103 -2.17 -0.49 -12.19
N LYS A 104 -2.25 0.48 -13.12
CA LYS A 104 -1.59 1.79 -12.95
C LYS A 104 -2.06 2.52 -11.70
N SER A 105 -3.36 2.50 -11.43
CA SER A 105 -3.97 3.19 -10.28
C SER A 105 -3.65 2.48 -8.97
N TRP A 106 -3.61 1.15 -8.96
CA TRP A 106 -3.23 0.36 -7.79
C TRP A 106 -1.77 0.62 -7.39
N PHE A 107 -0.82 0.45 -8.32
CA PHE A 107 0.59 0.73 -8.05
C PHE A 107 0.88 2.21 -7.78
N GLY A 108 0.14 3.11 -8.41
CA GLY A 108 0.25 4.54 -8.15
C GLY A 108 -0.11 4.89 -6.71
N PHE A 109 -1.17 4.29 -6.17
CA PHE A 109 -1.59 4.45 -4.79
C PHE A 109 -0.57 3.85 -3.81
N ASP A 110 -0.21 2.59 -3.98
CA ASP A 110 0.73 1.86 -3.14
C ASP A 110 2.09 2.59 -3.03
N HIS A 111 2.69 2.91 -4.16
CA HIS A 111 3.99 3.59 -4.22
C HIS A 111 3.95 5.02 -3.68
N PHE A 112 2.85 5.76 -3.89
CA PHE A 112 2.74 7.12 -3.39
C PHE A 112 2.89 7.16 -1.87
N TYR A 113 2.26 6.23 -1.16
CA TYR A 113 2.32 6.20 0.29
C TYR A 113 3.63 5.62 0.81
N SER A 114 4.10 4.49 0.30
CA SER A 114 5.32 3.84 0.78
C SER A 114 6.57 4.69 0.57
N ASP A 115 6.77 5.23 -0.63
CA ASP A 115 7.99 5.93 -1.02
C ASP A 115 8.26 7.18 -0.17
N ASN A 116 7.21 7.87 0.27
CA ASN A 116 7.33 9.06 1.13
C ASN A 116 7.93 8.77 2.51
N SER A 117 7.98 7.50 2.93
CA SER A 117 8.53 7.09 4.23
C SER A 117 9.95 6.52 4.12
N PHE A 118 10.42 6.18 2.93
CA PHE A 118 11.66 5.41 2.75
C PHE A 118 12.92 6.11 3.23
N ASP A 119 13.07 7.42 3.03
CA ASP A 119 14.28 8.12 3.44
C ASP A 119 14.45 8.09 4.97
N GLN A 120 13.36 8.27 5.73
CA GLN A 120 13.38 8.13 7.19
C GLN A 120 13.55 6.67 7.63
N ALA A 121 12.92 5.73 6.92
CA ALA A 121 13.04 4.30 7.18
C ALA A 121 14.48 3.79 6.99
N LEU A 122 15.20 4.29 5.98
CA LEU A 122 16.62 3.96 5.77
C LEU A 122 17.48 4.31 6.99
N GLU A 123 17.31 5.49 7.57
CA GLU A 123 18.05 5.92 8.76
C GLU A 123 17.81 4.96 9.94
N ILE A 124 16.54 4.52 10.13
CA ILE A 124 16.15 3.61 11.21
C ILE A 124 16.74 2.21 10.97
N VAL A 125 16.52 1.63 9.80
CA VAL A 125 16.95 0.27 9.48
C VAL A 125 18.47 0.17 9.46
N PHE A 126 19.17 1.15 8.88
CA PHE A 126 20.63 1.15 8.78
C PHE A 126 21.35 1.67 10.02
N SER A 127 20.64 2.08 11.08
CA SER A 127 21.25 2.42 12.38
C SER A 127 22.09 1.28 12.97
N HIS A 128 21.77 0.01 12.60
CA HIS A 128 22.49 -1.20 12.99
C HIS A 128 23.42 -1.74 11.89
N SER A 129 23.58 -0.99 10.77
CA SER A 129 24.49 -1.32 9.67
C SER A 129 24.33 -2.76 9.12
N PRO A 130 23.09 -3.21 8.78
CA PRO A 130 22.87 -4.56 8.25
C PRO A 130 23.63 -4.75 6.94
N ARG A 131 24.22 -5.94 6.77
CA ARG A 131 24.86 -6.38 5.52
C ARG A 131 23.94 -7.20 4.65
N THR A 132 23.00 -7.89 5.29
CA THR A 132 22.01 -8.73 4.61
C THR A 132 20.61 -8.31 5.06
N LEU A 133 19.74 -8.03 4.11
CA LEU A 133 18.36 -7.61 4.35
C LEU A 133 17.39 -8.50 3.57
N LEU A 134 16.39 -9.03 4.25
CA LEU A 134 15.26 -9.72 3.65
C LEU A 134 14.09 -8.75 3.54
N ASP A 135 13.68 -8.44 2.30
CA ASP A 135 12.54 -7.58 1.96
C ASP A 135 11.34 -8.47 1.63
N VAL A 136 10.41 -8.59 2.58
CA VAL A 136 9.26 -9.49 2.48
C VAL A 136 8.07 -8.74 1.88
N GLY A 137 7.57 -9.22 0.75
CA GLY A 137 6.56 -8.51 -0.03
C GLY A 137 7.15 -7.29 -0.75
N GLY A 138 8.42 -7.38 -1.19
CA GLY A 138 9.15 -6.24 -1.77
C GLY A 138 8.66 -5.77 -3.14
N ASN A 139 7.62 -6.43 -3.69
CA ASN A 139 6.86 -6.02 -4.86
C ASN A 139 7.78 -5.69 -6.06
N THR A 140 7.78 -4.46 -6.56
CA THR A 140 8.60 -4.02 -7.70
C THR A 140 10.06 -3.70 -7.35
N GLY A 141 10.51 -3.91 -6.11
CA GLY A 141 11.89 -3.71 -5.65
C GLY A 141 12.28 -2.26 -5.37
N ARG A 142 11.32 -1.38 -5.11
CA ARG A 142 11.60 0.05 -4.84
C ARG A 142 12.38 0.25 -3.54
N TRP A 143 11.98 -0.41 -2.46
CA TRP A 143 12.71 -0.38 -1.20
C TRP A 143 14.12 -0.97 -1.35
N ALA A 144 14.23 -2.17 -1.95
CA ALA A 144 15.51 -2.81 -2.19
C ALA A 144 16.47 -1.91 -3.00
N THR A 145 15.97 -1.23 -4.03
CA THR A 145 16.74 -0.26 -4.81
C THR A 145 17.25 0.89 -3.94
N LYS A 146 16.41 1.45 -3.08
CA LYS A 146 16.81 2.50 -2.13
C LYS A 146 17.87 2.00 -1.15
N CYS A 147 17.74 0.78 -0.62
CA CYS A 147 18.72 0.20 0.28
C CYS A 147 20.11 0.06 -0.36
N VAL A 148 20.20 -0.51 -1.57
CA VAL A 148 21.49 -0.72 -2.25
C VAL A 148 22.14 0.59 -2.72
N GLN A 149 21.35 1.64 -2.95
CA GLN A 149 21.83 2.99 -3.22
C GLN A 149 22.29 3.71 -1.95
N TYR A 150 21.62 3.48 -0.83
CA TYR A 150 21.97 4.06 0.46
C TYR A 150 23.25 3.47 1.06
N ASN A 151 23.45 2.17 0.90
CA ASN A 151 24.60 1.45 1.44
C ASN A 151 25.24 0.54 0.37
N GLU A 152 26.50 0.78 0.07
CA GLU A 152 27.25 0.04 -0.97
C GLU A 152 27.56 -1.43 -0.59
N LYS A 153 27.35 -1.83 0.65
CA LYS A 153 27.72 -3.16 1.17
C LYS A 153 26.52 -4.06 1.47
N VAL A 154 25.31 -3.52 1.42
CA VAL A 154 24.11 -4.31 1.72
C VAL A 154 23.72 -5.19 0.52
N GLU A 155 23.42 -6.44 0.81
CA GLU A 155 22.76 -7.38 -0.10
C GLU A 155 21.29 -7.47 0.30
N VAL A 156 20.38 -7.32 -0.64
CA VAL A 156 18.93 -7.38 -0.38
C VAL A 156 18.33 -8.57 -1.11
N THR A 157 17.62 -9.42 -0.38
CA THR A 157 16.82 -10.50 -0.97
C THR A 157 15.35 -10.14 -0.85
N ILE A 158 14.65 -10.05 -1.98
CA ILE A 158 13.20 -9.84 -2.02
C ILE A 158 12.52 -11.20 -1.99
N MET A 159 11.63 -11.39 -1.01
CA MET A 159 10.82 -12.60 -0.83
C MET A 159 9.38 -12.28 -1.22
N ASP A 160 8.94 -12.77 -2.38
CA ASP A 160 7.63 -12.44 -2.95
C ASP A 160 7.11 -13.56 -3.86
N LEU A 161 5.89 -13.39 -4.39
CA LEU A 161 5.33 -14.28 -5.40
C LEU A 161 6.21 -14.31 -6.67
N PRO A 162 6.37 -15.46 -7.35
CA PRO A 162 7.24 -15.56 -8.52
C PRO A 162 6.96 -14.52 -9.62
N GLN A 163 5.67 -14.22 -9.89
CA GLN A 163 5.29 -13.22 -10.88
C GLN A 163 5.69 -11.79 -10.47
N GLN A 164 5.69 -11.48 -9.16
CA GLN A 164 6.17 -10.18 -8.66
C GLN A 164 7.68 -10.05 -8.83
N LEU A 165 8.43 -11.14 -8.61
CA LEU A 165 9.88 -11.15 -8.82
C LEU A 165 10.27 -10.92 -10.29
N GLU A 166 9.47 -11.40 -11.25
CA GLU A 166 9.68 -11.09 -12.66
C GLU A 166 9.48 -9.58 -12.95
N MET A 167 8.45 -8.97 -12.36
CA MET A 167 8.25 -7.52 -12.46
C MET A 167 9.39 -6.75 -11.79
N MET A 168 9.81 -7.16 -10.60
CA MET A 168 10.94 -6.59 -9.87
C MET A 168 12.21 -6.61 -10.73
N LYS A 169 12.55 -7.75 -11.30
CA LYS A 169 13.74 -7.91 -12.15
C LYS A 169 13.75 -6.94 -13.34
N GLN A 170 12.61 -6.85 -14.05
CA GLN A 170 12.46 -5.90 -15.17
C GLN A 170 12.63 -4.43 -14.74
N LYS A 171 12.19 -4.09 -13.52
CA LYS A 171 12.27 -2.72 -12.99
C LYS A 171 13.66 -2.36 -12.47
N THR A 172 14.36 -3.34 -11.89
CA THR A 172 15.63 -3.11 -11.20
C THR A 172 16.88 -3.36 -12.07
N GLU A 173 16.81 -4.19 -13.11
CA GLU A 173 17.96 -4.64 -13.92
C GLU A 173 18.90 -3.54 -14.48
N LYS A 174 18.39 -2.30 -14.61
CA LYS A 174 19.13 -1.14 -15.10
C LYS A 174 19.51 -0.15 -13.98
N MET A 175 19.15 -0.45 -12.75
CA MET A 175 19.42 0.42 -11.61
C MET A 175 20.85 0.18 -11.08
N VAL A 176 21.46 1.22 -10.53
CA VAL A 176 22.78 1.10 -9.89
C VAL A 176 22.63 0.23 -8.63
N GLY A 177 23.48 -0.78 -8.51
CA GLY A 177 23.46 -1.72 -7.38
C GLY A 177 22.51 -2.91 -7.56
N HIS A 178 21.89 -3.08 -8.76
CA HIS A 178 20.96 -4.17 -9.04
C HIS A 178 21.57 -5.57 -8.83
N GLU A 179 22.88 -5.71 -9.00
CA GLU A 179 23.64 -6.94 -8.79
C GLU A 179 23.59 -7.44 -7.33
N ARG A 180 23.19 -6.56 -6.39
CA ARG A 180 23.01 -6.84 -4.97
C ARG A 180 21.53 -7.02 -4.57
N ILE A 181 20.63 -7.09 -5.56
CA ILE A 181 19.21 -7.37 -5.34
C ILE A 181 18.89 -8.77 -5.86
N HIS A 182 18.43 -9.64 -4.98
CA HIS A 182 18.14 -11.04 -5.26
C HIS A 182 16.66 -11.34 -5.09
N GLY A 183 16.15 -12.36 -5.73
CA GLY A 183 14.76 -12.80 -5.62
C GLY A 183 14.66 -14.18 -4.97
N HIS A 184 13.69 -14.35 -4.06
CA HIS A 184 13.30 -15.62 -3.46
C HIS A 184 11.80 -15.83 -3.64
N GLY A 185 11.41 -16.64 -4.64
CA GLY A 185 10.02 -16.85 -5.03
C GLY A 185 9.28 -17.78 -4.08
N VAL A 186 8.18 -17.29 -3.47
CA VAL A 186 7.38 -18.07 -2.52
C VAL A 186 5.95 -17.52 -2.41
N ASN A 187 5.00 -18.40 -2.12
CA ASN A 187 3.70 -18.00 -1.59
C ASN A 187 3.72 -18.10 -0.07
N LEU A 188 3.66 -16.96 0.61
CA LEU A 188 3.73 -16.89 2.07
C LEU A 188 2.48 -17.42 2.80
N LEU A 189 1.37 -17.61 2.07
CA LEU A 189 0.19 -18.31 2.58
C LEU A 189 0.41 -19.83 2.71
N ASP A 190 1.44 -20.39 2.06
CA ASP A 190 1.86 -21.76 2.37
C ASP A 190 2.66 -21.76 3.69
N GLU A 191 1.98 -22.13 4.77
CA GLU A 191 2.54 -22.18 6.14
C GLU A 191 3.73 -23.14 6.30
N LYS A 192 3.95 -24.06 5.34
CA LYS A 192 5.05 -25.02 5.36
C LYS A 192 6.36 -24.45 4.83
N VAL A 193 6.32 -23.33 4.14
CA VAL A 193 7.51 -22.71 3.55
C VAL A 193 8.27 -21.96 4.64
N PRO A 194 9.52 -22.34 4.95
CA PRO A 194 10.33 -21.63 5.92
C PRO A 194 10.86 -20.31 5.33
N PHE A 195 11.12 -19.35 6.19
CA PHE A 195 11.89 -18.17 5.81
C PHE A 195 13.39 -18.57 5.64
N PRO A 196 14.10 -17.98 4.68
CA PRO A 196 15.53 -18.15 4.54
C PRO A 196 16.26 -17.53 5.74
N LYS A 197 17.39 -18.14 6.14
CA LYS A 197 18.17 -17.71 7.31
C LYS A 197 19.38 -16.87 6.91
N GLY A 198 19.93 -16.15 7.88
CA GLY A 198 21.20 -15.43 7.72
C GLY A 198 21.07 -13.96 7.37
N PHE A 199 19.92 -13.36 7.66
CA PHE A 199 19.70 -11.94 7.49
C PHE A 199 19.89 -11.16 8.79
N ASP A 200 20.57 -10.01 8.69
CA ASP A 200 20.75 -9.07 9.79
C ASP A 200 19.48 -8.26 10.05
N ALA A 201 18.72 -8.03 8.99
CA ALA A 201 17.45 -7.31 9.04
C ALA A 201 16.37 -8.02 8.19
N ILE A 202 15.14 -8.08 8.72
CA ILE A 202 13.94 -8.47 7.98
C ILE A 202 13.04 -7.23 7.91
N TRP A 203 12.58 -6.90 6.73
CA TRP A 203 11.72 -5.74 6.45
C TRP A 203 10.39 -6.19 5.88
N MET A 204 9.30 -5.66 6.44
CA MET A 204 7.93 -5.84 5.99
C MET A 204 7.26 -4.47 5.94
N SER A 205 6.82 -4.02 4.77
CA SER A 205 6.26 -2.68 4.57
C SER A 205 4.98 -2.73 3.78
N GLN A 206 3.89 -2.18 4.33
CA GLN A 206 2.56 -2.23 3.73
C GLN A 206 2.23 -3.64 3.23
N PHE A 207 2.52 -4.60 4.08
CA PHE A 207 2.50 -6.01 3.75
C PHE A 207 1.61 -6.82 4.70
N LEU A 208 1.72 -6.59 6.01
CA LEU A 208 0.97 -7.36 7.00
C LEU A 208 -0.52 -6.99 7.03
N ASP A 209 -0.87 -5.79 6.62
CA ASP A 209 -2.26 -5.37 6.41
C ASP A 209 -2.98 -6.13 5.28
N CYS A 210 -2.22 -6.85 4.45
CA CYS A 210 -2.73 -7.74 3.42
C CYS A 210 -3.19 -9.11 3.93
N PHE A 211 -3.09 -9.41 5.23
CA PHE A 211 -3.34 -10.73 5.83
C PHE A 211 -4.25 -10.64 7.05
N SER A 212 -4.99 -11.71 7.31
CA SER A 212 -5.73 -11.87 8.57
C SER A 212 -4.78 -12.00 9.76
N GLU A 213 -5.24 -11.72 10.98
CA GLU A 213 -4.42 -11.84 12.20
C GLU A 213 -3.77 -13.22 12.33
N LYS A 214 -4.48 -14.29 11.97
CA LYS A 214 -3.95 -15.66 11.99
C LYS A 214 -2.79 -15.83 11.01
N GLU A 215 -2.91 -15.31 9.81
CA GLU A 215 -1.87 -15.34 8.79
C GLU A 215 -0.67 -14.47 9.18
N VAL A 216 -0.92 -13.27 9.75
CA VAL A 216 0.11 -12.39 10.31
C VAL A 216 0.93 -13.13 11.37
N ILE A 217 0.28 -13.80 12.34
CA ILE A 217 0.97 -14.59 13.37
C ILE A 217 1.79 -15.71 12.75
N SER A 218 1.26 -16.43 11.76
CA SER A 218 1.98 -17.48 11.04
C SER A 218 3.22 -16.93 10.32
N ILE A 219 3.10 -15.83 9.59
CA ILE A 219 4.20 -15.18 8.88
C ILE A 219 5.28 -14.70 9.86
N LEU A 220 4.89 -13.97 10.89
CA LEU A 220 5.83 -13.43 11.89
C LEU A 220 6.52 -14.55 12.69
N SER A 221 5.82 -15.64 13.03
CA SER A 221 6.41 -16.79 13.73
C SER A 221 7.49 -17.49 12.88
N ARG A 222 7.28 -17.62 11.57
CA ARG A 222 8.27 -18.18 10.64
C ARG A 222 9.45 -17.23 10.44
N ALA A 223 9.19 -15.94 10.38
CA ALA A 223 10.22 -14.92 10.32
C ALA A 223 11.09 -14.96 11.60
N ALA A 224 10.47 -15.01 12.78
CA ALA A 224 11.16 -15.12 14.06
C ALA A 224 12.09 -16.37 14.13
N GLN A 225 11.61 -17.52 13.63
CA GLN A 225 12.42 -18.76 13.59
C GLN A 225 13.64 -18.67 12.65
N SER A 226 13.64 -17.73 11.70
CA SER A 226 14.74 -17.50 10.77
C SER A 226 15.75 -16.47 11.25
N MET A 227 15.39 -15.65 12.23
CA MET A 227 16.24 -14.57 12.76
C MET A 227 17.43 -15.11 13.53
N SER A 228 18.56 -14.41 13.43
CA SER A 228 19.67 -14.57 14.38
C SER A 228 19.36 -13.82 15.69
N ALA A 229 20.09 -14.15 16.76
CA ALA A 229 19.92 -13.49 18.07
C ALA A 229 20.12 -11.96 18.00
N GLU A 230 20.99 -11.49 17.11
CA GLU A 230 21.26 -10.06 16.89
C GLU A 230 20.41 -9.43 15.78
N GLY A 231 19.65 -10.25 15.06
CA GLY A 231 18.79 -9.81 13.95
C GLY A 231 17.65 -8.91 14.43
N ARG A 232 17.17 -8.05 13.55
CA ARG A 232 16.00 -7.19 13.81
C ARG A 232 14.97 -7.36 12.71
N LEU A 233 13.71 -7.33 13.12
CA LEU A 233 12.57 -7.30 12.20
C LEU A 233 11.91 -5.93 12.30
N TYR A 234 11.65 -5.32 11.16
CA TYR A 234 11.04 -4.00 11.02
C TYR A 234 9.72 -4.14 10.28
N ILE A 235 8.64 -3.67 10.89
CA ILE A 235 7.29 -3.64 10.31
C ILE A 235 6.93 -2.18 10.07
N MET A 236 6.77 -1.77 8.81
CA MET A 236 6.29 -0.44 8.46
C MET A 236 4.85 -0.51 7.97
N GLU A 237 3.93 0.00 8.76
CA GLU A 237 2.49 0.01 8.47
C GLU A 237 1.85 1.35 8.80
N THR A 238 0.65 1.58 8.28
CA THR A 238 -0.18 2.70 8.67
C THR A 238 -1.23 2.24 9.68
N PHE A 239 -0.99 2.48 10.97
CA PHE A 239 -1.97 2.18 12.02
C PHE A 239 -2.95 3.35 12.15
N TRP A 240 -4.26 3.07 12.09
CA TRP A 240 -5.26 4.12 12.08
C TRP A 240 -5.37 4.88 13.43
N ASP A 241 -5.02 4.24 14.55
CA ASP A 241 -5.00 4.83 15.89
C ASP A 241 -3.74 5.67 16.18
N ARG A 242 -2.70 5.56 15.34
CA ARG A 242 -1.43 6.29 15.50
C ARG A 242 -1.31 7.49 14.55
N GLN A 243 -2.42 7.93 13.98
CA GLN A 243 -2.44 9.05 13.07
C GLN A 243 -2.48 10.40 13.80
N LYS A 244 -1.77 11.38 13.26
CA LYS A 244 -1.75 12.75 13.80
C LYS A 244 -3.10 13.46 13.68
N PHE A 245 -3.88 13.12 12.66
CA PHE A 245 -5.15 13.77 12.35
C PHE A 245 -6.29 12.76 12.32
N GLU A 246 -7.42 13.10 12.93
CA GLU A 246 -8.64 12.27 12.92
C GLU A 246 -9.11 11.94 11.49
N THR A 247 -8.97 12.89 10.56
CA THR A 247 -9.31 12.65 9.14
C THR A 247 -8.44 11.55 8.53
N ALA A 248 -7.15 11.47 8.88
CA ALA A 248 -6.28 10.40 8.40
C ALA A 248 -6.71 9.03 8.99
N ALA A 249 -7.01 8.97 10.28
CA ALA A 249 -7.56 7.78 10.93
C ALA A 249 -8.87 7.32 10.25
N TYR A 250 -9.78 8.28 9.99
CA TYR A 250 -11.02 8.01 9.27
C TYR A 250 -10.75 7.43 7.86
N CYS A 251 -9.89 8.06 7.07
CA CYS A 251 -9.56 7.56 5.73
C CYS A 251 -8.99 6.14 5.77
N LEU A 252 -8.06 5.85 6.69
CA LEU A 252 -7.48 4.52 6.85
C LEU A 252 -8.53 3.48 7.21
N THR A 253 -9.41 3.76 8.17
CA THR A 253 -10.47 2.79 8.51
C THR A 253 -11.40 2.50 7.33
N GLN A 254 -11.64 3.47 6.43
CA GLN A 254 -12.43 3.26 5.22
C GLN A 254 -11.71 2.38 4.18
N ILE A 255 -10.37 2.37 4.14
CA ILE A 255 -9.59 1.46 3.28
C ILE A 255 -9.86 0.00 3.62
N SER A 256 -10.23 -0.34 4.86
CA SER A 256 -10.62 -1.70 5.26
C SER A 256 -11.75 -2.28 4.38
N ILE A 257 -12.59 -1.43 3.82
CA ILE A 257 -13.66 -1.83 2.89
C ILE A 257 -13.08 -2.36 1.57
N TYR A 258 -11.98 -1.77 1.09
CA TYR A 258 -11.23 -2.29 -0.06
C TYR A 258 -10.66 -3.69 0.23
N PHE A 259 -10.02 -3.89 1.37
CA PHE A 259 -9.49 -5.20 1.76
C PHE A 259 -10.61 -6.25 1.77
N THR A 260 -11.77 -5.90 2.31
CA THR A 260 -12.93 -6.78 2.37
C THR A 260 -13.48 -7.13 0.99
N ALA A 261 -13.74 -6.13 0.15
CA ALA A 261 -14.46 -6.33 -1.11
C ALA A 261 -13.57 -6.71 -2.28
N MET A 262 -12.32 -6.23 -2.32
CA MET A 262 -11.45 -6.29 -3.49
C MET A 262 -10.15 -7.04 -3.27
N ALA A 263 -9.53 -6.95 -2.07
CA ALA A 263 -8.18 -7.48 -1.90
C ALA A 263 -8.16 -8.97 -1.58
N ASN A 264 -8.61 -9.36 -0.40
CA ASN A 264 -8.57 -10.76 0.07
C ASN A 264 -9.79 -11.19 0.90
N GLY A 265 -10.63 -10.25 1.36
CA GLY A 265 -11.86 -10.55 2.09
C GLY A 265 -11.70 -10.79 3.60
N ASN A 266 -10.48 -10.82 4.14
CA ASN A 266 -10.22 -11.22 5.52
C ASN A 266 -9.17 -10.38 6.27
N SER A 267 -8.69 -9.29 5.67
CA SER A 267 -7.76 -8.35 6.29
C SER A 267 -8.35 -6.95 6.44
N LYS A 268 -7.60 -6.05 7.06
CA LYS A 268 -8.05 -4.70 7.39
C LYS A 268 -6.85 -3.78 7.65
N MET A 269 -7.09 -2.47 7.66
CA MET A 269 -6.18 -1.53 8.32
C MET A 269 -6.19 -1.79 9.82
N TYR A 270 -5.02 -2.12 10.37
CA TYR A 270 -4.90 -2.57 11.76
C TYR A 270 -4.87 -1.42 12.77
N HIS A 271 -5.42 -1.69 13.96
CA HIS A 271 -5.09 -0.98 15.18
C HIS A 271 -3.70 -1.43 15.66
N SER A 272 -2.90 -0.52 16.20
CA SER A 272 -1.54 -0.85 16.68
C SER A 272 -1.53 -1.91 17.78
N ASP A 273 -2.56 -1.97 18.63
CA ASP A 273 -2.69 -3.00 19.67
C ASP A 273 -2.92 -4.40 19.07
N ASP A 274 -3.71 -4.51 17.98
CA ASP A 274 -3.93 -5.79 17.29
C ASP A 274 -2.60 -6.31 16.71
N MET A 275 -1.85 -5.44 16.05
CA MET A 275 -0.52 -5.81 15.52
C MET A 275 0.46 -6.14 16.65
N THR A 276 0.46 -5.40 17.75
CA THR A 276 1.27 -5.67 18.93
C THR A 276 0.99 -7.07 19.49
N ARG A 277 -0.27 -7.46 19.59
CA ARG A 277 -0.68 -8.82 20.00
C ARG A 277 -0.12 -9.88 19.04
N CYS A 278 -0.29 -9.70 17.72
CA CYS A 278 0.24 -10.62 16.72
C CYS A 278 1.78 -10.78 16.84
N ILE A 279 2.51 -9.68 17.02
CA ILE A 279 3.96 -9.69 17.25
C ILE A 279 4.32 -10.51 18.49
N GLN A 280 3.64 -10.27 19.60
CA GLN A 280 3.92 -10.95 20.88
C GLN A 280 3.61 -12.46 20.84
N GLU A 281 2.54 -12.85 20.16
CA GLU A 281 2.16 -14.25 19.95
C GLU A 281 3.11 -14.99 19.02
N SER A 282 3.84 -14.26 18.18
CA SER A 282 4.82 -14.82 17.23
C SER A 282 6.22 -15.07 17.80
N GLY A 283 6.43 -14.83 19.10
CA GLY A 283 7.76 -15.02 19.74
C GLY A 283 8.70 -13.83 19.56
N LEU A 284 8.15 -12.69 19.17
CA LEU A 284 8.85 -11.41 19.04
C LEU A 284 8.49 -10.47 20.20
N GLU A 285 9.40 -9.56 20.52
CA GLU A 285 9.12 -8.41 21.37
C GLU A 285 9.43 -7.09 20.65
N ILE A 286 8.66 -6.08 20.95
CA ILE A 286 8.86 -4.73 20.39
C ILE A 286 10.01 -4.06 21.14
N GLU A 287 11.04 -3.64 20.41
CA GLU A 287 12.17 -2.89 20.94
C GLU A 287 11.88 -1.38 20.91
N GLU A 288 11.31 -0.90 19.82
CA GLU A 288 11.02 0.53 19.64
C GLU A 288 9.92 0.75 18.58
N ILE A 289 9.18 1.84 18.68
CA ILE A 289 8.20 2.27 17.69
C ILE A 289 8.52 3.70 17.25
N TYR A 290 8.60 3.91 15.96
CA TYR A 290 8.80 5.21 15.32
C TYR A 290 7.54 5.60 14.60
N ASP A 291 6.96 6.74 14.94
CA ASP A 291 5.71 7.24 14.37
C ASP A 291 5.91 8.43 13.43
N ASN A 292 4.87 8.74 12.67
CA ASN A 292 4.79 9.91 11.79
C ASN A 292 5.87 9.95 10.69
N LEU A 293 6.23 8.78 10.14
CA LEU A 293 7.11 8.72 8.99
C LEU A 293 6.30 9.03 7.71
N GLY A 294 6.88 9.83 6.84
CA GLY A 294 6.24 10.20 5.58
C GLY A 294 4.83 10.75 5.75
N LEU A 295 3.85 10.05 5.22
CA LEU A 295 2.44 10.43 5.25
C LEU A 295 1.62 9.73 6.36
N GLY A 296 2.28 9.25 7.43
CA GLY A 296 1.61 8.68 8.60
C GLY A 296 1.94 7.21 8.86
N HIS A 297 3.06 6.71 8.34
CA HIS A 297 3.54 5.38 8.67
C HIS A 297 4.15 5.33 10.07
N SER A 298 4.13 4.12 10.64
CA SER A 298 4.90 3.78 11.84
C SER A 298 5.82 2.60 11.52
N ILE A 299 7.04 2.62 12.06
CA ILE A 299 7.92 1.45 12.06
C ILE A 299 7.93 0.84 13.45
N VAL A 300 7.58 -0.44 13.51
CA VAL A 300 7.70 -1.27 14.72
C VAL A 300 8.97 -2.10 14.58
N LYS A 301 9.98 -1.80 15.39
CA LYS A 301 11.24 -2.53 15.45
C LYS A 301 11.14 -3.64 16.47
N CYS A 302 11.38 -4.87 16.03
CA CYS A 302 11.23 -6.08 16.83
C CYS A 302 12.54 -6.87 16.92
N LYS A 303 12.67 -7.61 18.03
CA LYS A 303 13.73 -8.61 18.25
C LYS A 303 13.11 -9.91 18.78
N LEU A 304 13.90 -10.97 18.88
CA LEU A 304 13.50 -12.22 19.55
C LEU A 304 13.27 -11.96 21.04
N LYS A 305 12.26 -12.64 21.60
CA LYS A 305 12.03 -12.68 23.06
C LYS A 305 13.15 -13.38 23.79
#